data_bd9f5139869a7854e9ebf99ebb7efc44
#
_entry.id   bd9f5139869a7854e9ebf99ebb7efc44
#
_cell.length_a   1.000
_cell.length_b   1.000
_cell.length_c   1.000
_cell.angle_alpha   90.00
_cell.angle_beta   90.00
_cell.angle_gamma   90.00
#
_symmetry.space_group_name_H-M   'P 1'
#
loop_
_entity.id
_entity.type
_entity.pdbx_description
1 polymer ?
#
loop_
_entity_poly.entity_id
_entity_poly.type
_entity_poly.pdbx_seq_one_letter_code
_entity_poly.pdbx_strand_id
1 'polypeptide(L)'
;KPVEYIEGDLFSEDVLKNALEGVDYVFHVGGVTFAKKKEDFYRGNVDATKSLLEAIYKYNPGIKKFVHVSSQAAVGPSFDGKPIDETRDYFPLTTYGRSKVEAEKVVMSYFDKFNTTIVRPPAVYGPRDYAIYEYFKSMSRGLQPMIGFDNKLVSLIHGVDLVKGFILAAEKEISSSSVYFISSEQYYNWKDVGEITKKLLGRRTVRLTIPHFAVKTTAFFSQVFGFFSSKPVVLNIEKSRELTQRYWICSIEKAKRELGFKESFTLESGFKDTIDWYRKEGWIK
;
A
#
# COMPACT_ATOMS: atom_id res chain seq x y z
N LYS A 1 20.10 4.39 17.26
CA LYS A 1 21.34 4.20 16.48
C LYS A 1 21.31 5.13 15.29
N PRO A 2 22.46 5.64 14.80
CA PRO A 2 22.52 6.38 13.56
C PRO A 2 22.06 5.49 12.41
N VAL A 3 21.37 6.09 11.43
CA VAL A 3 20.97 5.42 10.19
C VAL A 3 22.11 5.56 9.20
N GLU A 4 22.55 4.47 8.63
CA GLU A 4 23.51 4.46 7.52
C GLU A 4 22.75 4.46 6.20
N TYR A 5 23.16 5.31 5.28
CA TYR A 5 22.59 5.41 3.93
C TYR A 5 23.57 4.83 2.94
N ILE A 6 23.11 3.85 2.16
CA ILE A 6 23.87 3.25 1.06
C ILE A 6 23.23 3.70 -0.25
N GLU A 7 23.96 4.46 -1.04
CA GLU A 7 23.50 4.93 -2.35
C GLU A 7 23.70 3.82 -3.40
N GLY A 8 22.67 3.56 -4.18
CA GLY A 8 22.69 2.56 -5.25
C GLY A 8 21.29 2.09 -5.64
N ASP A 9 21.23 1.02 -6.41
CA ASP A 9 19.99 0.38 -6.82
C ASP A 9 20.00 -1.12 -6.49
N LEU A 10 18.82 -1.74 -6.59
CA LEU A 10 18.65 -3.17 -6.31
C LEU A 10 19.16 -4.09 -7.43
N PHE A 11 19.78 -3.55 -8.49
CA PHE A 11 20.39 -4.30 -9.58
C PHE A 11 21.93 -4.27 -9.51
N SER A 12 22.49 -3.47 -8.60
CA SER A 12 23.93 -3.39 -8.39
C SER A 12 24.38 -4.44 -7.37
N GLU A 13 25.06 -5.47 -7.85
CA GLU A 13 25.52 -6.60 -7.05
C GLU A 13 26.45 -6.16 -5.89
N ASP A 14 27.41 -5.27 -6.17
CA ASP A 14 28.34 -4.78 -5.16
C ASP A 14 27.64 -3.97 -4.07
N VAL A 15 26.63 -3.15 -4.44
CA VAL A 15 25.84 -2.39 -3.49
C VAL A 15 25.05 -3.33 -2.58
N LEU A 16 24.39 -4.33 -3.15
CA LEU A 16 23.64 -5.32 -2.39
C LEU A 16 24.53 -6.15 -1.47
N LYS A 17 25.72 -6.55 -1.95
CA LYS A 17 26.68 -7.27 -1.12
C LYS A 17 27.08 -6.48 0.12
N ASN A 18 27.45 -5.20 -0.06
CA ASN A 18 27.82 -4.32 1.05
C ASN A 18 26.64 -4.08 2.01
N ALA A 19 25.43 -3.84 1.44
CA ALA A 19 24.24 -3.56 2.23
C ALA A 19 23.76 -4.75 3.08
N LEU A 20 24.11 -5.98 2.70
CA LEU A 20 23.69 -7.20 3.37
C LEU A 20 24.70 -7.71 4.39
N GLU A 21 25.89 -7.10 4.50
CA GLU A 21 26.91 -7.53 5.45
C GLU A 21 26.48 -7.29 6.90
N GLY A 22 26.43 -8.35 7.70
CA GLY A 22 26.05 -8.31 9.11
C GLY A 22 24.58 -7.95 9.39
N VAL A 23 23.71 -8.03 8.39
CA VAL A 23 22.28 -7.72 8.52
C VAL A 23 21.51 -8.93 9.00
N ASP A 24 20.71 -8.75 10.07
CA ASP A 24 19.81 -9.78 10.61
C ASP A 24 18.43 -9.76 9.94
N TYR A 25 17.89 -8.58 9.64
CA TYR A 25 16.53 -8.39 9.13
C TYR A 25 16.53 -7.55 7.85
N VAL A 26 15.80 -7.97 6.85
CA VAL A 26 15.62 -7.22 5.60
C VAL A 26 14.15 -6.88 5.42
N PHE A 27 13.84 -5.58 5.34
CA PHE A 27 12.50 -5.07 5.04
C PHE A 27 12.49 -4.53 3.62
N HIS A 28 11.90 -5.28 2.69
CA HIS A 28 11.76 -4.86 1.31
C HIS A 28 10.46 -4.06 1.13
N VAL A 29 10.56 -2.75 1.37
CA VAL A 29 9.44 -1.80 1.26
C VAL A 29 9.42 -1.10 -0.11
N GLY A 30 10.52 -1.19 -0.86
CA GLY A 30 10.67 -0.60 -2.18
C GLY A 30 9.67 -1.16 -3.20
N GLY A 31 9.29 -0.33 -4.15
CA GLY A 31 8.44 -0.74 -5.26
C GLY A 31 7.89 0.44 -6.05
N VAL A 32 7.41 0.15 -7.26
CA VAL A 32 6.82 1.11 -8.18
C VAL A 32 5.30 1.04 -8.11
N THR A 33 4.67 2.12 -7.63
CA THR A 33 3.21 2.25 -7.52
C THR A 33 2.60 3.01 -8.69
N PHE A 34 3.39 3.82 -9.38
CA PHE A 34 3.01 4.59 -10.56
C PHE A 34 4.07 4.48 -11.64
N ALA A 35 3.67 4.10 -12.84
CA ALA A 35 4.56 4.08 -14.02
C ALA A 35 3.76 4.34 -15.30
N LYS A 36 4.44 4.82 -16.35
CA LYS A 36 3.85 5.02 -17.67
C LYS A 36 3.80 3.69 -18.44
N LYS A 37 4.85 2.89 -18.31
CA LYS A 37 4.99 1.60 -19.00
C LYS A 37 4.70 0.44 -18.04
N LYS A 38 4.13 -0.63 -18.56
CA LYS A 38 3.88 -1.85 -17.78
C LYS A 38 5.19 -2.49 -17.30
N GLU A 39 6.20 -2.46 -18.14
CA GLU A 39 7.52 -3.02 -17.90
C GLU A 39 8.18 -2.40 -16.65
N ASP A 40 7.96 -1.10 -16.41
CA ASP A 40 8.51 -0.41 -15.24
C ASP A 40 7.94 -0.96 -13.92
N PHE A 41 6.64 -1.37 -13.91
CA PHE A 41 6.06 -2.05 -12.75
C PHE A 41 6.73 -3.40 -12.49
N TYR A 42 6.95 -4.21 -13.55
CA TYR A 42 7.57 -5.52 -13.40
C TYR A 42 9.04 -5.38 -13.00
N ARG A 43 9.78 -4.49 -13.65
CA ARG A 43 11.16 -4.22 -13.28
C ARG A 43 11.29 -3.77 -11.83
N GLY A 44 10.48 -2.79 -11.40
CA GLY A 44 10.58 -2.21 -10.04
C GLY A 44 9.99 -3.10 -8.94
N ASN A 45 9.02 -3.96 -9.25
CA ASN A 45 8.36 -4.79 -8.24
C ASN A 45 8.80 -6.25 -8.28
N VAL A 46 9.08 -6.82 -9.47
CA VAL A 46 9.41 -8.24 -9.63
C VAL A 46 10.92 -8.44 -9.73
N ASP A 47 11.55 -7.81 -10.73
CA ASP A 47 12.98 -8.03 -10.98
C ASP A 47 13.84 -7.50 -9.83
N ALA A 48 13.49 -6.32 -9.27
CA ALA A 48 14.16 -5.77 -8.10
C ALA A 48 14.02 -6.67 -6.85
N THR A 49 12.82 -7.26 -6.63
CA THR A 49 12.61 -8.22 -5.55
C THR A 49 13.45 -9.49 -5.77
N LYS A 50 13.48 -10.01 -7.00
CA LYS A 50 14.27 -11.17 -7.37
C LYS A 50 15.75 -10.93 -7.13
N SER A 51 16.28 -9.81 -7.64
CA SER A 51 17.69 -9.44 -7.47
C SER A 51 18.08 -9.35 -5.98
N LEU A 52 17.24 -8.74 -5.14
CA LEU A 52 17.48 -8.67 -3.70
C LEU A 52 17.50 -10.07 -3.05
N LEU A 53 16.55 -10.93 -3.40
CA LEU A 53 16.49 -12.30 -2.86
C LEU A 53 17.68 -13.17 -3.30
N GLU A 54 18.11 -13.05 -4.56
CA GLU A 54 19.31 -13.69 -5.07
C GLU A 54 20.58 -13.22 -4.34
N ALA A 55 20.68 -11.92 -4.07
CA ALA A 55 21.78 -11.36 -3.30
C ALA A 55 21.77 -11.83 -1.85
N ILE A 56 20.61 -11.88 -1.19
CA ILE A 56 20.47 -12.44 0.16
C ILE A 56 20.93 -13.90 0.19
N TYR A 57 20.43 -14.72 -0.74
CA TYR A 57 20.78 -16.12 -0.82
C TYR A 57 22.28 -16.34 -1.04
N LYS A 58 22.92 -15.47 -1.84
CA LYS A 58 24.34 -15.55 -2.17
C LYS A 58 25.26 -15.03 -1.08
N TYR A 59 24.93 -13.89 -0.47
CA TYR A 59 25.84 -13.14 0.40
C TYR A 59 25.52 -13.21 1.89
N ASN A 60 24.23 -13.43 2.23
CA ASN A 60 23.79 -13.54 3.63
C ASN A 60 22.60 -14.51 3.79
N PRO A 61 22.78 -15.82 3.47
CA PRO A 61 21.69 -16.79 3.57
C PRO A 61 21.20 -17.03 5.00
N GLY A 62 21.98 -16.58 5.99
CA GLY A 62 21.68 -16.72 7.42
C GLY A 62 20.85 -15.57 8.02
N ILE A 63 20.21 -14.71 7.21
CA ILE A 63 19.34 -13.66 7.76
C ILE A 63 18.25 -14.28 8.64
N LYS A 64 17.88 -13.56 9.72
CA LYS A 64 16.82 -14.02 10.62
C LYS A 64 15.45 -13.95 9.97
N LYS A 65 15.17 -12.88 9.19
CA LYS A 65 13.89 -12.70 8.52
C LYS A 65 13.98 -11.74 7.32
N PHE A 66 13.28 -12.11 6.26
CA PHE A 66 12.94 -11.22 5.14
C PHE A 66 11.46 -10.85 5.20
N VAL A 67 11.14 -9.56 5.22
CA VAL A 67 9.77 -9.05 5.18
C VAL A 67 9.53 -8.35 3.86
N HIS A 68 8.66 -8.92 3.03
CA HIS A 68 8.24 -8.33 1.75
C HIS A 68 6.94 -7.54 1.91
N VAL A 69 6.95 -6.29 1.49
CA VAL A 69 5.75 -5.46 1.47
C VAL A 69 5.05 -5.59 0.12
N SER A 70 3.98 -6.37 0.12
CA SER A 70 3.06 -6.52 -1.02
C SER A 70 1.95 -5.47 -0.97
N SER A 71 0.72 -5.83 -1.31
CA SER A 71 -0.46 -4.95 -1.27
C SER A 71 -1.74 -5.78 -1.30
N GLN A 72 -2.82 -5.27 -0.71
CA GLN A 72 -4.17 -5.79 -0.94
C GLN A 72 -4.52 -5.82 -2.44
N ALA A 73 -3.93 -4.95 -3.27
CA ALA A 73 -4.14 -4.92 -4.71
C ALA A 73 -3.77 -6.24 -5.43
N ALA A 74 -2.94 -7.10 -4.83
CA ALA A 74 -2.62 -8.42 -5.36
C ALA A 74 -3.84 -9.37 -5.34
N VAL A 75 -4.64 -9.29 -4.28
CA VAL A 75 -5.82 -10.16 -4.08
C VAL A 75 -7.14 -9.45 -4.40
N GLY A 76 -7.10 -8.15 -4.66
CA GLY A 76 -8.24 -7.36 -5.12
C GLY A 76 -9.28 -7.03 -4.05
N PRO A 77 -10.48 -6.58 -4.47
CA PRO A 77 -11.57 -6.22 -3.59
C PRO A 77 -12.38 -7.44 -3.11
N SER A 78 -13.17 -7.24 -2.07
CA SER A 78 -14.27 -8.14 -1.75
C SER A 78 -15.46 -7.90 -2.71
N PHE A 79 -16.13 -8.95 -3.12
CA PHE A 79 -17.30 -8.85 -4.00
C PHE A 79 -18.64 -9.04 -3.25
N ASP A 80 -18.60 -9.71 -2.10
CA ASP A 80 -19.77 -10.04 -1.29
C ASP A 80 -19.94 -9.15 -0.04
N GLY A 81 -19.00 -8.22 0.17
CA GLY A 81 -19.00 -7.33 1.32
C GLY A 81 -18.44 -7.94 2.60
N LYS A 82 -17.93 -9.17 2.56
CA LYS A 82 -17.19 -9.78 3.66
C LYS A 82 -15.70 -9.40 3.53
N PRO A 83 -14.99 -9.16 4.64
CA PRO A 83 -13.56 -8.93 4.60
C PRO A 83 -12.83 -10.11 3.98
N ILE A 84 -11.91 -9.83 3.05
CA ILE A 84 -11.02 -10.86 2.52
C ILE A 84 -9.94 -11.20 3.54
N ASP A 85 -9.49 -12.44 3.57
CA ASP A 85 -8.39 -12.91 4.39
C ASP A 85 -7.23 -13.46 3.52
N GLU A 86 -6.21 -14.00 4.18
CA GLU A 86 -5.00 -14.47 3.51
C GLU A 86 -5.21 -15.71 2.62
N THR A 87 -6.35 -16.39 2.75
CA THR A 87 -6.71 -17.56 1.94
C THR A 87 -7.30 -17.18 0.58
N ARG A 88 -7.59 -15.87 0.40
CA ARG A 88 -8.18 -15.34 -0.83
C ARG A 88 -7.23 -15.52 -2.01
N ASP A 89 -7.74 -16.09 -3.11
CA ASP A 89 -7.05 -16.20 -4.39
C ASP A 89 -6.68 -14.82 -4.95
N TYR A 90 -5.62 -14.77 -5.75
CA TYR A 90 -5.20 -13.57 -6.45
C TYR A 90 -6.26 -13.09 -7.43
N PHE A 91 -6.63 -11.83 -7.33
CA PHE A 91 -7.57 -11.16 -8.23
C PHE A 91 -7.19 -9.70 -8.52
N PRO A 92 -5.99 -9.46 -9.08
CA PRO A 92 -5.50 -8.10 -9.31
C PRO A 92 -6.30 -7.39 -10.41
N LEU A 93 -6.75 -6.16 -10.14
CA LEU A 93 -7.50 -5.34 -11.10
C LEU A 93 -6.59 -4.47 -11.99
N THR A 94 -5.35 -4.25 -11.58
CA THR A 94 -4.41 -3.32 -12.20
C THR A 94 -3.08 -3.97 -12.52
N THR A 95 -2.29 -3.37 -13.42
CA THR A 95 -0.92 -3.79 -13.70
C THR A 95 -0.05 -3.75 -12.43
N TYR A 96 -0.25 -2.75 -11.58
CA TYR A 96 0.37 -2.71 -10.25
C TYR A 96 0.03 -3.97 -9.43
N GLY A 97 -1.25 -4.28 -9.28
CA GLY A 97 -1.68 -5.50 -8.56
C GLY A 97 -1.08 -6.78 -9.16
N ARG A 98 -1.06 -6.90 -10.49
CA ARG A 98 -0.43 -8.05 -11.17
C ARG A 98 1.06 -8.14 -10.89
N SER A 99 1.79 -7.02 -10.91
CA SER A 99 3.22 -7.02 -10.57
C SER A 99 3.48 -7.41 -9.12
N LYS A 100 2.57 -7.04 -8.18
CA LYS A 100 2.67 -7.49 -6.79
C LYS A 100 2.41 -8.98 -6.65
N VAL A 101 1.47 -9.56 -7.42
CA VAL A 101 1.27 -11.02 -7.48
C VAL A 101 2.54 -11.74 -7.93
N GLU A 102 3.15 -11.28 -9.02
CA GLU A 102 4.38 -11.92 -9.51
C GLU A 102 5.55 -11.75 -8.53
N ALA A 103 5.66 -10.60 -7.86
CA ALA A 103 6.64 -10.40 -6.79
C ALA A 103 6.41 -11.37 -5.62
N GLU A 104 5.16 -11.56 -5.18
CA GLU A 104 4.85 -12.55 -4.13
C GLU A 104 5.24 -13.97 -4.54
N LYS A 105 5.00 -14.38 -5.80
CA LYS A 105 5.41 -15.70 -6.31
C LYS A 105 6.94 -15.86 -6.26
N VAL A 106 7.69 -14.82 -6.63
CA VAL A 106 9.14 -14.83 -6.49
C VAL A 106 9.54 -14.99 -5.04
N VAL A 107 8.93 -14.24 -4.12
CA VAL A 107 9.21 -14.36 -2.67
C VAL A 107 8.89 -15.76 -2.16
N MET A 108 7.75 -16.33 -2.57
CA MET A 108 7.32 -17.69 -2.16
C MET A 108 8.29 -18.77 -2.63
N SER A 109 9.00 -18.57 -3.75
CA SER A 109 10.01 -19.53 -4.21
C SER A 109 11.28 -19.58 -3.32
N TYR A 110 11.40 -18.66 -2.35
CA TYR A 110 12.46 -18.64 -1.35
C TYR A 110 11.99 -19.06 0.05
N PHE A 111 10.76 -19.51 0.21
CA PHE A 111 10.20 -19.89 1.50
C PHE A 111 10.94 -21.05 2.20
N ASP A 112 11.58 -21.91 1.46
CA ASP A 112 12.41 -23.01 1.92
C ASP A 112 13.91 -22.64 2.08
N LYS A 113 14.30 -21.43 1.68
CA LYS A 113 15.69 -20.96 1.71
C LYS A 113 16.01 -20.16 2.98
N PHE A 114 15.11 -19.27 3.36
CA PHE A 114 15.23 -18.49 4.59
C PHE A 114 13.85 -18.01 5.06
N ASN A 115 13.79 -17.62 6.33
CA ASN A 115 12.52 -17.22 6.94
C ASN A 115 11.95 -15.94 6.30
N THR A 116 10.75 -16.03 5.75
CA THR A 116 10.14 -14.97 4.92
C THR A 116 8.72 -14.68 5.36
N THR A 117 8.34 -13.40 5.37
CA THR A 117 6.97 -12.97 5.61
C THR A 117 6.53 -11.97 4.54
N ILE A 118 5.33 -12.17 4.00
CA ILE A 118 4.68 -11.23 3.08
C ILE A 118 3.64 -10.44 3.86
N VAL A 119 3.68 -9.11 3.76
CA VAL A 119 2.67 -8.21 4.34
C VAL A 119 1.87 -7.55 3.21
N ARG A 120 0.54 -7.64 3.29
CA ARG A 120 -0.42 -7.05 2.35
C ARG A 120 -1.15 -5.87 3.00
N PRO A 121 -0.60 -4.66 2.97
CA PRO A 121 -1.33 -3.50 3.46
C PRO A 121 -2.48 -3.11 2.51
N PRO A 122 -3.58 -2.55 3.04
CA PRO A 122 -4.60 -1.85 2.27
C PRO A 122 -4.14 -0.43 1.90
N ALA A 123 -5.06 0.53 1.78
CA ALA A 123 -4.71 1.93 1.60
C ALA A 123 -4.02 2.48 2.85
N VAL A 124 -2.80 2.98 2.67
CA VAL A 124 -1.96 3.56 3.73
C VAL A 124 -2.10 5.06 3.71
N TYR A 125 -2.20 5.68 4.89
CA TYR A 125 -2.22 7.13 5.05
C TYR A 125 -1.28 7.57 6.18
N GLY A 126 -0.94 8.83 6.21
CA GLY A 126 -0.06 9.38 7.24
C GLY A 126 0.80 10.52 6.72
N PRO A 127 1.71 11.03 7.55
CA PRO A 127 2.73 12.00 7.14
C PRO A 127 3.50 11.54 5.89
N ARG A 128 3.74 12.47 4.94
CA ARG A 128 4.44 12.24 3.66
C ARG A 128 3.69 11.39 2.63
N ASP A 129 2.46 10.96 2.90
CA ASP A 129 1.66 10.24 1.90
C ASP A 129 1.15 11.19 0.81
N TYR A 130 1.36 10.81 -0.46
CA TYR A 130 0.87 11.53 -1.63
C TYR A 130 -0.44 10.96 -2.19
N ALA A 131 -0.77 9.71 -1.88
CA ALA A 131 -1.91 9.03 -2.50
C ALA A 131 -3.24 9.54 -1.93
N ILE A 132 -3.34 9.67 -0.61
CA ILE A 132 -4.53 10.21 0.07
C ILE A 132 -4.44 11.73 0.24
N TYR A 133 -3.27 12.33 0.06
CA TYR A 133 -3.07 13.77 0.10
C TYR A 133 -4.05 14.56 -0.79
N GLU A 134 -4.29 14.12 -2.02
CA GLU A 134 -5.21 14.82 -2.94
C GLU A 134 -6.65 14.85 -2.40
N TYR A 135 -7.05 13.83 -1.63
CA TYR A 135 -8.32 13.84 -0.90
C TYR A 135 -8.33 14.94 0.18
N PHE A 136 -7.33 14.99 1.05
CA PHE A 136 -7.21 16.01 2.09
C PHE A 136 -7.12 17.42 1.52
N LYS A 137 -6.39 17.60 0.44
CA LYS A 137 -6.26 18.85 -0.30
C LYS A 137 -7.59 19.31 -0.89
N SER A 138 -8.39 18.41 -1.45
CA SER A 138 -9.75 18.70 -1.91
C SER A 138 -10.65 19.13 -0.76
N MET A 139 -10.62 18.38 0.35
CA MET A 139 -11.38 18.68 1.55
C MET A 139 -10.99 20.05 2.17
N SER A 140 -9.70 20.40 2.21
CA SER A 140 -9.23 21.69 2.70
C SER A 140 -9.71 22.87 1.83
N ARG A 141 -10.04 22.61 0.56
CA ARG A 141 -10.64 23.58 -0.37
C ARG A 141 -12.17 23.62 -0.35
N GLY A 142 -12.79 22.87 0.56
CA GLY A 142 -14.24 22.84 0.73
C GLY A 142 -14.97 21.86 -0.19
N LEU A 143 -14.26 20.94 -0.87
CA LEU A 143 -14.87 19.94 -1.76
C LEU A 143 -14.66 18.54 -1.19
N GLN A 144 -15.76 17.80 -0.95
CA GLN A 144 -15.74 16.39 -0.58
C GLN A 144 -16.01 15.50 -1.79
N PRO A 145 -14.96 14.96 -2.44
CA PRO A 145 -15.15 14.08 -3.59
C PRO A 145 -15.67 12.71 -3.14
N MET A 146 -16.72 12.24 -3.80
CA MET A 146 -17.31 10.90 -3.60
C MET A 146 -17.42 10.22 -4.96
N ILE A 147 -17.06 8.94 -5.04
CA ILE A 147 -17.16 8.15 -6.27
C ILE A 147 -18.33 7.17 -6.16
N GLY A 148 -19.32 7.34 -7.02
CA GLY A 148 -20.56 6.56 -6.99
C GLY A 148 -21.53 7.00 -5.90
N PHE A 149 -22.73 6.45 -5.95
CA PHE A 149 -23.80 6.68 -4.98
C PHE A 149 -23.93 5.53 -3.98
N ASP A 150 -23.17 4.47 -4.22
CA ASP A 150 -23.14 3.26 -3.41
C ASP A 150 -22.36 3.47 -2.10
N ASN A 151 -22.67 2.62 -1.13
CA ASN A 151 -21.96 2.61 0.13
C ASN A 151 -20.65 1.84 -0.05
N LYS A 152 -19.51 2.54 -0.01
CA LYS A 152 -18.18 1.97 -0.19
C LYS A 152 -17.50 1.82 1.15
N LEU A 153 -16.99 0.61 1.42
CA LEU A 153 -16.19 0.32 2.59
C LEU A 153 -14.72 0.14 2.20
N VAL A 154 -13.84 0.68 3.03
CA VAL A 154 -12.39 0.64 2.84
C VAL A 154 -11.69 0.28 4.15
N SER A 155 -10.68 -0.56 4.06
CA SER A 155 -9.66 -0.74 5.08
C SER A 155 -8.59 0.34 4.91
N LEU A 156 -8.18 0.94 6.01
CA LEU A 156 -7.13 1.97 6.05
C LEU A 156 -6.11 1.59 7.13
N ILE A 157 -4.88 2.04 6.97
CA ILE A 157 -3.85 1.88 7.99
C ILE A 157 -2.98 3.13 8.08
N HIS A 158 -2.71 3.60 9.30
CA HIS A 158 -1.73 4.66 9.52
C HIS A 158 -0.31 4.13 9.31
N GLY A 159 0.56 4.91 8.64
CA GLY A 159 1.91 4.47 8.29
C GLY A 159 2.74 3.99 9.48
N VAL A 160 2.60 4.63 10.65
CA VAL A 160 3.30 4.20 11.88
C VAL A 160 2.81 2.83 12.35
N ASP A 161 1.51 2.56 12.31
CA ASP A 161 0.98 1.24 12.68
C ASP A 161 1.37 0.16 11.68
N LEU A 162 1.47 0.51 10.39
CA LEU A 162 1.98 -0.40 9.37
C LEU A 162 3.43 -0.79 9.65
N VAL A 163 4.29 0.18 9.97
CA VAL A 163 5.70 -0.08 10.36
C VAL A 163 5.78 -0.96 11.59
N LYS A 164 4.93 -0.73 12.61
CA LYS A 164 4.81 -1.61 13.77
C LYS A 164 4.44 -3.04 13.37
N GLY A 165 3.52 -3.19 12.41
CA GLY A 165 3.17 -4.49 11.85
C GLY A 165 4.36 -5.18 11.15
N PHE A 166 5.20 -4.44 10.42
CA PHE A 166 6.43 -4.99 9.81
C PHE A 166 7.42 -5.48 10.87
N ILE A 167 7.63 -4.70 11.93
CA ILE A 167 8.54 -5.06 13.03
C ILE A 167 8.03 -6.33 13.72
N LEU A 168 6.75 -6.40 14.04
CA LEU A 168 6.15 -7.60 14.64
C LEU A 168 6.28 -8.82 13.72
N ALA A 169 6.08 -8.65 12.41
CA ALA A 169 6.25 -9.71 11.42
C ALA A 169 7.71 -10.20 11.32
N ALA A 170 8.68 -9.33 11.60
CA ALA A 170 10.10 -9.68 11.61
C ALA A 170 10.53 -10.37 12.91
N GLU A 171 10.10 -9.84 14.06
CA GLU A 171 10.61 -10.26 15.37
C GLU A 171 9.88 -11.48 15.95
N LYS A 172 8.63 -11.71 15.57
CA LYS A 172 7.90 -12.88 16.06
C LYS A 172 8.47 -14.18 15.47
N GLU A 173 8.70 -15.13 16.36
CA GLU A 173 9.03 -16.51 15.98
C GLU A 173 7.80 -17.19 15.38
N ILE A 174 7.58 -16.97 14.10
CA ILE A 174 6.53 -17.61 13.35
C ILE A 174 7.22 -18.61 12.42
N SER A 175 6.54 -19.75 12.19
CA SER A 175 6.97 -20.66 11.13
C SER A 175 7.22 -19.86 9.84
N SER A 176 8.28 -20.19 9.14
CA SER A 176 8.59 -19.61 7.82
C SER A 176 7.34 -19.62 6.94
N SER A 177 7.28 -18.73 5.97
CA SER A 177 6.25 -18.78 4.92
C SER A 177 4.86 -18.27 5.34
N SER A 178 4.83 -17.08 5.90
CA SER A 178 3.58 -16.48 6.35
C SER A 178 3.19 -15.26 5.52
N VAL A 179 1.89 -15.11 5.29
CA VAL A 179 1.29 -13.92 4.67
C VAL A 179 0.36 -13.28 5.69
N TYR A 180 0.36 -11.94 5.79
CA TYR A 180 -0.51 -11.19 6.71
C TYR A 180 -1.09 -9.96 6.04
N PHE A 181 -2.38 -9.71 6.30
CA PHE A 181 -2.92 -8.37 6.18
C PHE A 181 -2.60 -7.55 7.43
N ILE A 182 -2.11 -6.34 7.24
CA ILE A 182 -1.89 -5.37 8.32
C ILE A 182 -2.72 -4.12 8.01
N SER A 183 -3.77 -3.91 8.78
CA SER A 183 -4.77 -2.85 8.61
C SER A 183 -5.30 -2.38 9.95
N SER A 184 -6.08 -1.30 9.97
CA SER A 184 -6.98 -1.03 11.10
C SER A 184 -8.00 -2.16 11.24
N GLU A 185 -8.46 -2.39 12.47
CA GLU A 185 -9.49 -3.37 12.75
C GLU A 185 -10.86 -2.98 12.16
N GLN A 186 -11.12 -1.66 12.10
CA GLN A 186 -12.39 -1.14 11.60
C GLN A 186 -12.36 -0.93 10.08
N TYR A 187 -13.54 -1.11 9.46
CA TYR A 187 -13.79 -0.76 8.06
C TYR A 187 -14.50 0.58 8.01
N TYR A 188 -14.05 1.45 7.12
CA TYR A 188 -14.52 2.83 7.08
C TYR A 188 -15.37 3.09 5.84
N ASN A 189 -16.49 3.77 6.06
CA ASN A 189 -17.30 4.30 4.97
C ASN A 189 -16.75 5.68 4.57
N TRP A 190 -16.66 5.95 3.28
CA TRP A 190 -16.18 7.25 2.80
C TRP A 190 -17.01 8.46 3.26
N LYS A 191 -18.29 8.25 3.63
CA LYS A 191 -19.10 9.32 4.23
C LYS A 191 -18.57 9.68 5.63
N ASP A 192 -18.29 8.67 6.45
CA ASP A 192 -17.76 8.84 7.81
C ASP A 192 -16.33 9.40 7.76
N VAL A 193 -15.49 8.91 6.83
CA VAL A 193 -14.17 9.48 6.53
C VAL A 193 -14.29 10.97 6.22
N GLY A 194 -15.28 11.37 5.42
CA GLY A 194 -15.54 12.77 5.09
C GLY A 194 -15.96 13.62 6.28
N GLU A 195 -16.85 13.14 7.14
CA GLU A 195 -17.29 13.90 8.31
C GLU A 195 -16.16 14.08 9.34
N ILE A 196 -15.34 13.05 9.57
CA ILE A 196 -14.15 13.15 10.43
C ILE A 196 -13.16 14.18 9.85
N THR A 197 -12.86 14.09 8.56
CA THR A 197 -11.93 15.02 7.89
C THR A 197 -12.44 16.46 7.96
N LYS A 198 -13.72 16.69 7.70
CA LYS A 198 -14.37 18.00 7.77
C LYS A 198 -14.28 18.61 9.18
N LYS A 199 -14.53 17.80 10.22
CA LYS A 199 -14.39 18.19 11.63
C LYS A 199 -12.95 18.63 11.94
N LEU A 200 -11.96 17.83 11.56
CA LEU A 200 -10.54 18.08 11.83
C LEU A 200 -9.98 19.28 11.06
N LEU A 201 -10.45 19.51 9.84
CA LEU A 201 -10.06 20.69 9.06
C LEU A 201 -10.76 21.97 9.53
N GLY A 202 -11.87 21.87 10.28
CA GLY A 202 -12.68 23.02 10.67
C GLY A 202 -13.34 23.73 9.49
N ARG A 203 -13.60 22.99 8.40
CA ARG A 203 -14.11 23.54 7.11
C ARG A 203 -15.49 22.99 6.79
N ARG A 204 -16.36 23.86 6.26
CA ARG A 204 -17.58 23.40 5.59
C ARG A 204 -17.20 22.85 4.22
N THR A 205 -17.75 21.69 3.87
CA THR A 205 -17.49 21.05 2.56
C THR A 205 -18.79 20.80 1.83
N VAL A 206 -18.73 20.95 0.50
CA VAL A 206 -19.81 20.56 -0.42
C VAL A 206 -19.46 19.16 -0.96
N ARG A 207 -20.39 18.22 -0.83
CA ARG A 207 -20.23 16.87 -1.37
C ARG A 207 -20.40 16.88 -2.88
N LEU A 208 -19.36 16.44 -3.58
CA LEU A 208 -19.36 16.27 -5.03
C LEU A 208 -19.36 14.78 -5.35
N THR A 209 -20.52 14.22 -5.71
CA THR A 209 -20.62 12.81 -6.10
C THR A 209 -20.40 12.66 -7.59
N ILE A 210 -19.39 11.91 -7.97
CA ILE A 210 -19.00 11.63 -9.36
C ILE A 210 -19.55 10.24 -9.74
N PRO A 211 -20.50 10.12 -10.67
CA PRO A 211 -21.04 8.83 -11.11
C PRO A 211 -19.96 7.94 -11.69
N HIS A 212 -20.10 6.61 -11.55
CA HIS A 212 -19.12 5.63 -12.04
C HIS A 212 -18.84 5.78 -13.54
N PHE A 213 -19.87 6.08 -14.36
CA PHE A 213 -19.66 6.29 -15.80
C PHE A 213 -18.75 7.49 -16.06
N ALA A 214 -18.92 8.59 -15.33
CA ALA A 214 -18.08 9.78 -15.49
C ALA A 214 -16.62 9.50 -15.10
N VAL A 215 -16.39 8.73 -14.05
CA VAL A 215 -15.01 8.27 -13.68
C VAL A 215 -14.41 7.45 -14.83
N LYS A 216 -15.16 6.48 -15.40
CA LYS A 216 -14.70 5.64 -16.50
C LYS A 216 -14.43 6.44 -17.79
N THR A 217 -15.32 7.36 -18.12
CA THR A 217 -15.18 8.23 -19.31
C THR A 217 -13.96 9.15 -19.18
N THR A 218 -13.82 9.80 -18.01
CA THR A 218 -12.64 10.64 -17.75
C THR A 218 -11.34 9.81 -17.80
N ALA A 219 -11.34 8.61 -17.23
CA ALA A 219 -10.19 7.71 -17.28
C ALA A 219 -9.81 7.30 -18.71
N PHE A 220 -10.81 7.03 -19.57
CA PHE A 220 -10.59 6.73 -20.97
C PHE A 220 -9.91 7.90 -21.70
N PHE A 221 -10.49 9.11 -21.62
CA PHE A 221 -9.88 10.28 -22.24
C PHE A 221 -8.51 10.62 -21.66
N SER A 222 -8.35 10.56 -20.34
CA SER A 222 -7.05 10.77 -19.69
C SER A 222 -6.00 9.78 -20.20
N GLN A 223 -6.36 8.53 -20.43
CA GLN A 223 -5.45 7.54 -20.98
C GLN A 223 -5.09 7.83 -22.44
N VAL A 224 -6.06 8.22 -23.27
CA VAL A 224 -5.82 8.61 -24.69
C VAL A 224 -4.88 9.80 -24.75
N PHE A 225 -5.17 10.88 -24.01
CA PHE A 225 -4.30 12.06 -23.98
C PHE A 225 -2.94 11.79 -23.31
N GLY A 226 -2.91 10.85 -22.39
CA GLY A 226 -1.68 10.41 -21.72
C GLY A 226 -0.64 9.79 -22.65
N PHE A 227 -1.04 9.29 -23.83
CA PHE A 227 -0.06 8.84 -24.84
C PHE A 227 0.88 9.96 -25.28
N PHE A 228 0.39 11.18 -25.29
CA PHE A 228 1.16 12.36 -25.69
C PHE A 228 1.90 13.03 -24.51
N SER A 229 1.66 12.58 -23.28
CA SER A 229 2.31 13.12 -22.08
C SER A 229 3.58 12.32 -21.75
N SER A 230 4.62 13.00 -21.26
CA SER A 230 5.81 12.36 -20.70
C SER A 230 5.58 11.79 -19.29
N LYS A 231 4.52 12.25 -18.59
CA LYS A 231 4.21 11.84 -17.22
C LYS A 231 3.18 10.71 -17.17
N PRO A 232 3.23 9.82 -16.16
CA PRO A 232 2.20 8.82 -15.95
C PRO A 232 0.82 9.47 -15.71
N VAL A 233 -0.23 8.85 -16.25
CA VAL A 233 -1.61 9.30 -16.02
C VAL A 233 -2.13 8.69 -14.72
N VAL A 234 -2.50 9.53 -13.77
CA VAL A 234 -3.00 9.12 -12.45
C VAL A 234 -4.33 8.38 -12.55
N LEU A 235 -5.28 8.92 -13.35
CA LEU A 235 -6.58 8.29 -13.59
C LEU A 235 -6.57 7.63 -14.97
N ASN A 236 -6.30 6.35 -15.03
CA ASN A 236 -6.40 5.51 -16.22
C ASN A 236 -7.54 4.49 -16.08
N ILE A 237 -7.79 3.69 -17.12
CA ILE A 237 -8.87 2.69 -17.14
C ILE A 237 -8.72 1.67 -16.00
N GLU A 238 -7.52 1.19 -15.69
CA GLU A 238 -7.30 0.26 -14.59
C GLU A 238 -7.61 0.91 -13.24
N LYS A 239 -7.14 2.14 -13.00
CA LYS A 239 -7.45 2.87 -11.77
C LYS A 239 -8.94 3.17 -11.63
N SER A 240 -9.64 3.43 -12.73
CA SER A 240 -11.09 3.60 -12.70
C SER A 240 -11.84 2.35 -12.27
N ARG A 241 -11.34 1.15 -12.68
CA ARG A 241 -11.91 -0.13 -12.22
C ARG A 241 -11.71 -0.32 -10.72
N GLU A 242 -10.53 0.02 -10.21
CA GLU A 242 -10.21 -0.04 -8.78
C GLU A 242 -11.11 0.91 -7.97
N LEU A 243 -11.20 2.18 -8.39
CA LEU A 243 -11.97 3.22 -7.70
C LEU A 243 -13.49 2.98 -7.72
N THR A 244 -14.00 2.23 -8.68
CA THR A 244 -15.43 1.90 -8.78
C THR A 244 -15.82 0.65 -8.00
N GLN A 245 -14.88 -0.09 -7.40
CA GLN A 245 -15.22 -1.21 -6.53
C GLN A 245 -15.88 -0.74 -5.23
N ARG A 246 -16.75 -1.60 -4.70
CA ARG A 246 -17.56 -1.27 -3.53
C ARG A 246 -16.86 -1.55 -2.21
N TYR A 247 -16.07 -2.63 -2.14
CA TYR A 247 -15.51 -3.12 -0.89
C TYR A 247 -14.01 -3.41 -1.01
N TRP A 248 -13.20 -2.52 -0.45
CA TRP A 248 -11.76 -2.72 -0.28
C TRP A 248 -11.47 -2.99 1.20
N ILE A 249 -11.95 -4.14 1.70
CA ILE A 249 -11.86 -4.52 3.11
C ILE A 249 -11.15 -5.85 3.28
N CYS A 250 -10.26 -5.92 4.28
CA CYS A 250 -9.50 -7.12 4.62
C CYS A 250 -9.54 -7.39 6.13
N SER A 251 -9.46 -8.66 6.51
CA SER A 251 -9.40 -9.12 7.89
C SER A 251 -7.95 -9.09 8.39
N ILE A 252 -7.76 -8.71 9.64
CA ILE A 252 -6.47 -8.76 10.35
C ILE A 252 -6.46 -9.79 11.48
N GLU A 253 -7.44 -10.69 11.52
CA GLU A 253 -7.57 -11.66 12.61
C GLU A 253 -6.35 -12.58 12.73
N LYS A 254 -5.73 -12.92 11.58
CA LYS A 254 -4.48 -13.68 11.58
C LYS A 254 -3.34 -12.88 12.22
N ALA A 255 -3.17 -11.63 11.85
CA ALA A 255 -2.13 -10.76 12.41
C ALA A 255 -2.35 -10.50 13.90
N LYS A 256 -3.59 -10.33 14.35
CA LYS A 256 -3.92 -10.21 15.78
C LYS A 256 -3.53 -11.47 16.55
N ARG A 257 -3.94 -12.64 16.06
CA ARG A 257 -3.71 -13.92 16.73
C ARG A 257 -2.22 -14.31 16.76
N GLU A 258 -1.52 -14.18 15.66
CA GLU A 258 -0.18 -14.72 15.50
C GLU A 258 0.92 -13.69 15.81
N LEU A 259 0.74 -12.44 15.42
CA LEU A 259 1.70 -11.37 15.68
C LEU A 259 1.42 -10.59 16.98
N GLY A 260 0.19 -10.68 17.50
CA GLY A 260 -0.25 -9.77 18.56
C GLY A 260 -0.41 -8.34 18.05
N PHE A 261 -0.67 -8.18 16.74
CA PHE A 261 -0.82 -6.86 16.16
C PHE A 261 -2.04 -6.13 16.74
N LYS A 262 -1.81 -4.88 17.14
CA LYS A 262 -2.86 -3.96 17.58
C LYS A 262 -2.51 -2.56 17.07
N GLU A 263 -3.45 -1.92 16.41
CA GLU A 263 -3.31 -0.54 15.98
C GLU A 263 -3.19 0.43 17.17
N SER A 264 -2.49 1.53 16.98
CA SER A 264 -2.32 2.60 17.97
C SER A 264 -3.16 3.82 17.62
N PHE A 265 -3.47 3.99 16.33
CA PHE A 265 -4.24 5.11 15.83
C PHE A 265 -5.68 4.70 15.52
N THR A 266 -6.64 5.45 16.06
CA THR A 266 -7.99 5.49 15.49
C THR A 266 -7.99 6.31 14.21
N LEU A 267 -9.02 6.21 13.37
CA LEU A 267 -9.12 7.04 12.17
C LEU A 267 -9.03 8.54 12.50
N GLU A 268 -9.68 8.98 13.57
CA GLU A 268 -9.67 10.40 13.97
C GLU A 268 -8.28 10.85 14.43
N SER A 269 -7.60 10.08 15.28
CA SER A 269 -6.25 10.44 15.75
C SER A 269 -5.21 10.38 14.63
N GLY A 270 -5.30 9.39 13.75
CA GLY A 270 -4.38 9.26 12.62
C GLY A 270 -4.60 10.35 11.56
N PHE A 271 -5.84 10.70 11.28
CA PHE A 271 -6.15 11.83 10.39
C PHE A 271 -5.70 13.16 10.97
N LYS A 272 -5.85 13.33 12.29
CA LYS A 272 -5.33 14.52 12.97
C LYS A 272 -3.83 14.64 12.82
N ASP A 273 -3.07 13.57 13.09
CA ASP A 273 -1.61 13.52 12.92
C ASP A 273 -1.20 13.85 11.47
N THR A 274 -1.90 13.28 10.50
CA THR A 274 -1.66 13.51 9.07
C THR A 274 -1.93 14.96 8.67
N ILE A 275 -3.07 15.52 9.09
CA ILE A 275 -3.46 16.90 8.78
C ILE A 275 -2.52 17.89 9.44
N ASP A 276 -2.13 17.66 10.70
CA ASP A 276 -1.20 18.53 11.43
C ASP A 276 0.18 18.54 10.74
N TRP A 277 0.63 17.38 10.28
CA TRP A 277 1.86 17.30 9.50
C TRP A 277 1.74 18.05 8.15
N TYR A 278 0.65 17.86 7.39
CA TYR A 278 0.45 18.59 6.12
C TYR A 278 0.40 20.11 6.32
N ARG A 279 -0.20 20.58 7.42
CA ARG A 279 -0.21 22.02 7.77
C ARG A 279 1.18 22.51 8.09
N LYS A 280 1.93 21.78 8.91
CA LYS A 280 3.31 22.12 9.31
C LYS A 280 4.23 22.24 8.09
N GLU A 281 4.11 21.34 7.15
CA GLU A 281 4.93 21.31 5.93
C GLU A 281 4.36 22.20 4.78
N GLY A 282 3.26 22.92 5.06
CA GLY A 282 2.65 23.83 4.06
C GLY A 282 1.96 23.15 2.90
N TRP A 283 1.64 21.85 3.01
CA TRP A 283 0.94 21.10 1.95
C TRP A 283 -0.54 21.48 1.86
N ILE A 284 -1.18 21.77 2.99
CA ILE A 284 -2.54 22.33 3.09
C ILE A 284 -2.56 23.55 4.00
N LYS A 285 -3.60 24.40 3.82
CA LYS A 285 -3.80 25.60 4.65
C LYS A 285 -4.76 25.31 5.81
#